data_c730110305d1795f37d643cd92645986
#
_entry.id   c730110305d1795f37d643cd92645986
#
_cell.length_a   1.000
_cell.length_b   1.000
_cell.length_c   1.000
_cell.angle_alpha   90.00
_cell.angle_beta   90.00
_cell.angle_gamma   90.00
#
_symmetry.space_group_name_H-M   'P 1'
#
loop_
_entity.id
_entity.type
_entity.pdbx_description
1 polymer ?
#
loop_
_entity_poly.entity_id
_entity_poly.type
_entity_poly.pdbx_seq_one_letter_code
_entity_poly.pdbx_strand_id
1 'polypeptide(L)'
;DGLVGYANSIGLSKEGFPIISYHHLNAGDLKLAYCENIDCSSAKIQLLDWAGDFGYFTDIAVGNSGKVYISYLDRKNGDLRVIRCLDYKCGRAQINVIDKGTGKAGYVGEYNSIDITKQGHPVIGYFDNNFNNLKLAICEDTDCYRSVIKHVDTEGMVGEYLDLTLDNDTDMPILAYQDRTNMQVKLIRCSDLYCDNYESSIIDDVAKRGGDISIFQDTSNTLYISYYDFNLNYLKLAICKDSNCNENKTIIKLIEAKILPGIFYSWNSLIVNNSGNVLISFYDMNTNNFGIVYCDDEVCEDKEIINIDKIGKIGTYASMISDSNGRIFISYYDSSRGSLKVAQCENNKCN
;
A
#
# COMPACT_ATOMS: atom_id res chain seq x y z
N ASP A 1 1.48 -25.07 3.66
CA ASP A 1 0.12 -25.51 3.33
C ASP A 1 -0.88 -24.55 3.98
N GLY A 2 -1.88 -24.10 3.25
CA GLY A 2 -2.93 -23.20 3.71
C GLY A 2 -3.08 -21.97 2.82
N LEU A 3 -3.96 -21.02 3.21
CA LEU A 3 -4.19 -19.78 2.48
C LEU A 3 -3.09 -18.74 2.87
N VAL A 4 -2.01 -18.68 2.10
CA VAL A 4 -0.84 -17.85 2.35
C VAL A 4 -0.67 -16.77 1.28
N GLY A 5 -0.33 -15.53 1.68
CA GLY A 5 -0.17 -14.41 0.76
C GLY A 5 -1.35 -13.42 0.75
N TYR A 6 -2.27 -13.57 1.67
CA TYR A 6 -3.36 -12.62 1.86
C TYR A 6 -2.82 -11.30 2.43
N ALA A 7 -3.36 -10.17 1.99
CA ALA A 7 -2.93 -8.83 2.42
C ALA A 7 -1.39 -8.71 2.41
N ASN A 8 -0.76 -8.91 1.25
CA ASN A 8 0.70 -8.85 1.13
C ASN A 8 1.19 -7.45 0.71
N SER A 9 2.42 -7.13 1.10
CA SER A 9 3.15 -5.94 0.65
C SER A 9 4.61 -6.31 0.38
N ILE A 10 5.21 -5.71 -0.66
CA ILE A 10 6.57 -5.99 -1.13
C ILE A 10 7.51 -4.82 -0.90
N GLY A 11 8.70 -5.11 -0.39
CA GLY A 11 9.84 -4.20 -0.31
C GLY A 11 11.08 -4.84 -0.92
N LEU A 12 12.17 -4.08 -1.00
CA LEU A 12 13.46 -4.59 -1.45
C LEU A 12 14.49 -4.54 -0.32
N SER A 13 15.22 -5.63 -0.14
CA SER A 13 16.37 -5.66 0.76
C SER A 13 17.47 -4.71 0.26
N LYS A 14 18.47 -4.45 1.10
CA LYS A 14 19.64 -3.66 0.72
C LYS A 14 20.40 -4.24 -0.48
N GLU A 15 20.32 -5.56 -0.66
CA GLU A 15 20.89 -6.29 -1.79
C GLU A 15 20.01 -6.24 -3.04
N GLY A 16 18.83 -5.64 -2.97
CA GLY A 16 17.86 -5.55 -4.05
C GLY A 16 17.00 -6.80 -4.24
N PHE A 17 16.95 -7.69 -3.24
CA PHE A 17 16.10 -8.89 -3.28
C PHE A 17 14.71 -8.59 -2.71
N PRO A 18 13.64 -9.15 -3.28
CA PRO A 18 12.30 -8.96 -2.74
C PRO A 18 12.16 -9.47 -1.30
N ILE A 19 11.45 -8.69 -0.50
CA ILE A 19 11.00 -9.05 0.85
C ILE A 19 9.51 -8.82 0.89
N ILE A 20 8.72 -9.81 1.28
CA ILE A 20 7.26 -9.73 1.24
C ILE A 20 6.70 -10.05 2.62
N SER A 21 5.99 -9.09 3.22
CA SER A 21 5.14 -9.36 4.38
C SER A 21 3.79 -9.88 3.91
N TYR A 22 3.20 -10.84 4.63
CA TYR A 22 1.90 -11.39 4.26
C TYR A 22 1.19 -12.07 5.42
N HIS A 23 -0.13 -12.10 5.34
CA HIS A 23 -0.97 -12.81 6.28
C HIS A 23 -1.19 -14.26 5.86
N HIS A 24 -1.06 -15.19 6.81
CA HIS A 24 -1.44 -16.61 6.67
C HIS A 24 -2.85 -16.81 7.25
N LEU A 25 -3.85 -16.73 6.40
CA LEU A 25 -5.26 -16.63 6.79
C LEU A 25 -5.73 -17.78 7.70
N ASN A 26 -5.32 -19.03 7.40
CA ASN A 26 -5.76 -20.20 8.20
C ASN A 26 -5.14 -20.25 9.60
N ALA A 27 -3.90 -19.79 9.75
CA ALA A 27 -3.20 -19.83 11.02
C ALA A 27 -3.37 -18.54 11.83
N GLY A 28 -3.78 -17.44 11.18
CA GLY A 28 -3.82 -16.12 11.79
C GLY A 28 -2.43 -15.56 12.09
N ASP A 29 -1.44 -15.89 11.27
CA ASP A 29 -0.05 -15.51 11.49
C ASP A 29 0.40 -14.42 10.51
N LEU A 30 1.24 -13.50 11.00
CA LEU A 30 2.04 -12.62 10.13
C LEU A 30 3.36 -13.31 9.77
N LYS A 31 3.65 -13.39 8.48
CA LYS A 31 4.86 -13.99 7.94
C LYS A 31 5.63 -13.03 7.04
N LEU A 32 6.90 -13.32 6.86
CA LEU A 32 7.79 -12.66 5.90
C LEU A 32 8.40 -13.71 4.99
N ALA A 33 8.36 -13.49 3.68
CA ALA A 33 9.19 -14.17 2.71
C ALA A 33 10.39 -13.27 2.37
N TYR A 34 11.60 -13.75 2.62
CA TYR A 34 12.84 -13.11 2.22
C TYR A 34 13.42 -13.89 1.05
N CYS A 35 13.41 -13.31 -0.14
CA CYS A 35 13.99 -13.94 -1.32
C CYS A 35 15.52 -13.97 -1.21
N GLU A 36 16.14 -15.11 -1.49
CA GLU A 36 17.59 -15.30 -1.41
C GLU A 36 18.29 -15.01 -2.74
N ASN A 37 17.49 -14.73 -3.78
CA ASN A 37 17.94 -14.35 -5.11
C ASN A 37 16.90 -13.41 -5.76
N ILE A 38 17.29 -12.82 -6.87
CA ILE A 38 16.51 -11.75 -7.51
C ILE A 38 15.18 -12.24 -8.12
N ASP A 39 15.14 -13.44 -8.64
CA ASP A 39 13.94 -14.07 -9.24
C ASP A 39 13.06 -14.76 -8.19
N CYS A 40 13.43 -14.68 -6.93
CA CYS A 40 12.73 -15.29 -5.80
C CYS A 40 12.45 -16.80 -5.96
N SER A 41 13.28 -17.51 -6.74
CA SER A 41 13.20 -18.98 -6.87
C SER A 41 13.62 -19.71 -5.58
N SER A 42 14.33 -19.02 -4.68
CA SER A 42 14.65 -19.44 -3.31
C SER A 42 14.25 -18.35 -2.32
N ALA A 43 13.51 -18.73 -1.29
CA ALA A 43 13.09 -17.80 -0.24
C ALA A 43 13.12 -18.44 1.15
N LYS A 44 13.52 -17.66 2.16
CA LYS A 44 13.33 -17.99 3.57
C LYS A 44 12.03 -17.43 4.09
N ILE A 45 11.24 -18.28 4.74
CA ILE A 45 10.01 -17.87 5.39
C ILE A 45 10.25 -17.68 6.87
N GLN A 46 9.95 -16.47 7.38
CA GLN A 46 10.00 -16.13 8.79
C GLN A 46 8.58 -16.02 9.35
N LEU A 47 8.38 -16.60 10.53
CA LEU A 47 7.18 -16.40 11.32
C LEU A 47 7.43 -15.21 12.26
N LEU A 48 6.70 -14.11 12.04
CA LEU A 48 6.97 -12.86 12.73
C LEU A 48 6.10 -12.66 13.97
N ASP A 49 4.78 -12.87 13.81
CA ASP A 49 3.84 -12.82 14.93
C ASP A 49 2.80 -13.94 14.76
N TRP A 50 2.46 -14.62 15.89
CA TRP A 50 1.66 -15.85 15.86
C TRP A 50 0.81 -16.02 17.14
N ALA A 51 -0.07 -17.02 17.12
CA ALA A 51 -1.00 -17.33 18.21
C ALA A 51 -2.09 -16.28 18.43
N GLY A 52 -2.44 -15.56 17.36
CA GLY A 52 -3.49 -14.54 17.35
C GLY A 52 -4.24 -14.50 16.03
N ASP A 53 -4.55 -13.30 15.58
CA ASP A 53 -5.12 -13.01 14.27
C ASP A 53 -4.37 -11.76 13.76
N PHE A 54 -3.15 -11.99 13.28
CA PHE A 54 -2.14 -10.97 12.99
C PHE A 54 -1.86 -10.84 11.48
N GLY A 55 -1.47 -9.64 11.05
CA GLY A 55 -1.02 -9.39 9.69
C GLY A 55 -2.10 -8.95 8.72
N TYR A 56 -3.28 -8.58 9.19
CA TYR A 56 -4.24 -7.89 8.34
C TYR A 56 -3.72 -6.50 7.98
N PHE A 57 -3.96 -6.08 6.73
CA PHE A 57 -3.49 -4.80 6.21
C PHE A 57 -1.97 -4.61 6.41
N THR A 58 -1.18 -5.70 6.27
CA THR A 58 0.27 -5.55 6.46
C THR A 58 0.87 -4.71 5.36
N ASP A 59 1.75 -3.79 5.77
CA ASP A 59 2.57 -3.00 4.85
C ASP A 59 4.04 -3.02 5.27
N ILE A 60 4.96 -2.92 4.30
CA ILE A 60 6.40 -3.06 4.52
C ILE A 60 7.17 -1.87 3.96
N ALA A 61 8.04 -1.29 4.76
CA ALA A 61 8.98 -0.26 4.33
C ALA A 61 10.41 -0.62 4.70
N VAL A 62 11.35 -0.27 3.82
CA VAL A 62 12.78 -0.49 4.01
C VAL A 62 13.51 0.84 4.00
N GLY A 63 14.03 1.23 5.15
CA GLY A 63 14.77 2.48 5.27
C GLY A 63 16.12 2.45 4.55
N ASN A 64 16.72 3.62 4.32
CA ASN A 64 18.01 3.78 3.63
C ASN A 64 19.16 2.97 4.25
N SER A 65 19.08 2.65 5.53
CA SER A 65 20.05 1.79 6.23
C SER A 65 19.86 0.29 5.94
N GLY A 66 18.81 -0.10 5.21
CA GLY A 66 18.42 -1.49 5.00
C GLY A 66 17.60 -2.10 6.16
N LYS A 67 17.19 -1.28 7.14
CA LYS A 67 16.28 -1.72 8.21
C LYS A 67 14.89 -1.92 7.64
N VAL A 68 14.28 -3.05 7.97
CA VAL A 68 12.93 -3.44 7.54
C VAL A 68 11.94 -3.16 8.67
N TYR A 69 10.84 -2.51 8.32
CA TYR A 69 9.71 -2.25 9.19
C TYR A 69 8.43 -2.78 8.56
N ILE A 70 7.53 -3.30 9.38
CA ILE A 70 6.25 -3.85 8.93
C ILE A 70 5.17 -3.35 9.87
N SER A 71 4.20 -2.61 9.33
CA SER A 71 2.99 -2.26 10.05
C SER A 71 1.89 -3.29 9.78
N TYR A 72 1.02 -3.53 10.75
CA TYR A 72 -0.09 -4.47 10.60
C TYR A 72 -1.14 -4.29 11.69
N LEU A 73 -2.33 -4.78 11.41
CA LEU A 73 -3.42 -4.88 12.39
C LEU A 73 -3.34 -6.22 13.15
N ASP A 74 -3.32 -6.14 14.47
CA ASP A 74 -3.66 -7.26 15.37
C ASP A 74 -5.18 -7.30 15.59
N ARG A 75 -5.91 -8.10 14.83
CA ARG A 75 -7.38 -8.20 14.97
C ARG A 75 -7.84 -8.81 16.27
N LYS A 76 -7.01 -9.57 16.97
CA LYS A 76 -7.35 -10.16 18.25
C LYS A 76 -7.52 -9.08 19.33
N ASN A 77 -6.61 -8.12 19.38
CA ASN A 77 -6.62 -7.04 20.37
C ASN A 77 -7.17 -5.73 19.78
N GLY A 78 -7.24 -5.61 18.48
CA GLY A 78 -7.67 -4.41 17.77
C GLY A 78 -6.58 -3.35 17.63
N ASP A 79 -5.30 -3.72 17.77
CA ASP A 79 -4.18 -2.82 17.89
C ASP A 79 -3.45 -2.62 16.55
N LEU A 80 -2.98 -1.39 16.30
CA LEU A 80 -1.93 -1.12 15.32
C LEU A 80 -0.59 -1.53 15.91
N ARG A 81 0.15 -2.39 15.20
CA ARG A 81 1.49 -2.82 15.58
C ARG A 81 2.52 -2.54 14.52
N VAL A 82 3.78 -2.41 14.95
CA VAL A 82 4.94 -2.33 14.08
C VAL A 82 5.96 -3.38 14.48
N ILE A 83 6.48 -4.09 13.47
CA ILE A 83 7.68 -4.90 13.60
C ILE A 83 8.86 -4.12 13.05
N ARG A 84 9.98 -4.17 13.78
CA ARG A 84 11.30 -3.81 13.30
C ARG A 84 12.16 -5.06 13.25
N CYS A 85 12.71 -5.37 12.09
CA CYS A 85 13.69 -6.45 11.93
C CYS A 85 15.02 -6.05 12.56
N LEU A 86 15.59 -6.93 13.39
CA LEU A 86 16.86 -6.71 14.09
C LEU A 86 18.05 -7.26 13.31
N ASP A 87 17.78 -8.06 12.28
CA ASP A 87 18.76 -8.54 11.31
C ASP A 87 18.18 -8.50 9.90
N TYR A 88 19.04 -8.57 8.90
CA TYR A 88 18.67 -8.35 7.49
C TYR A 88 17.69 -9.39 6.90
N LYS A 89 17.54 -10.57 7.54
CA LYS A 89 16.56 -11.62 7.15
C LYS A 89 15.33 -11.66 8.06
N CYS A 90 15.24 -10.72 9.00
CA CYS A 90 14.20 -10.69 10.02
C CYS A 90 14.06 -12.00 10.83
N GLY A 91 15.17 -12.71 11.03
CA GLY A 91 15.22 -13.90 11.90
C GLY A 91 15.05 -13.54 13.37
N ARG A 92 15.34 -12.29 13.72
CA ARG A 92 15.01 -11.66 15.00
C ARG A 92 14.26 -10.37 14.74
N ALA A 93 13.18 -10.16 15.47
CA ALA A 93 12.32 -9.00 15.31
C ALA A 93 11.92 -8.45 16.66
N GLN A 94 11.64 -7.16 16.71
CA GLN A 94 11.03 -6.45 17.81
C GLN A 94 9.63 -6.03 17.40
N ILE A 95 8.65 -6.23 18.27
CA ILE A 95 7.25 -5.89 18.03
C ILE A 95 6.84 -4.83 19.04
N ASN A 96 6.30 -3.72 18.55
CA ASN A 96 5.76 -2.64 19.36
C ASN A 96 4.26 -2.43 19.05
N VAL A 97 3.47 -2.20 20.10
CA VAL A 97 2.10 -1.71 19.95
C VAL A 97 2.18 -0.19 19.81
N ILE A 98 1.67 0.32 18.71
CA ILE A 98 1.72 1.75 18.37
C ILE A 98 0.46 2.47 18.85
N ASP A 99 -0.70 1.93 18.53
CA ASP A 99 -1.99 2.43 19.00
C ASP A 99 -2.86 1.26 19.46
N LYS A 100 -3.65 1.46 20.51
CA LYS A 100 -4.47 0.41 21.11
C LYS A 100 -5.93 0.57 20.76
N GLY A 101 -6.48 -0.48 20.18
CA GLY A 101 -7.91 -0.59 19.95
C GLY A 101 -8.69 -1.11 21.15
N THR A 102 -9.94 -1.40 20.93
CA THR A 102 -10.86 -1.97 21.94
C THR A 102 -11.21 -3.43 21.64
N GLY A 103 -10.32 -4.14 20.96
CA GLY A 103 -10.53 -5.51 20.50
C GLY A 103 -11.55 -5.57 19.38
N LYS A 104 -12.37 -6.63 19.35
CA LYS A 104 -13.38 -6.82 18.29
C LYS A 104 -14.46 -5.73 18.21
N ALA A 105 -14.57 -4.88 19.22
CA ALA A 105 -15.53 -3.77 19.25
C ALA A 105 -15.04 -2.54 18.47
N GLY A 106 -13.73 -2.46 18.18
CA GLY A 106 -13.16 -1.36 17.41
C GLY A 106 -11.68 -1.57 17.16
N TYR A 107 -11.30 -1.52 15.91
CA TYR A 107 -9.93 -1.69 15.45
C TYR A 107 -9.27 -0.34 15.21
N VAL A 108 -7.98 -0.24 15.55
CA VAL A 108 -7.09 0.82 15.06
C VAL A 108 -6.00 0.17 14.22
N GLY A 109 -5.73 0.74 13.04
CA GLY A 109 -4.74 0.19 12.11
C GLY A 109 -5.32 -0.54 10.90
N GLU A 110 -6.61 -0.39 10.61
CA GLU A 110 -7.14 -0.83 9.32
C GLU A 110 -6.60 0.06 8.21
N TYR A 111 -6.40 -0.52 7.01
CA TYR A 111 -5.87 0.18 5.82
C TYR A 111 -4.57 0.94 6.12
N ASN A 112 -3.69 0.40 6.96
CA ASN A 112 -2.45 1.09 7.28
C ASN A 112 -1.45 1.06 6.13
N SER A 113 -0.68 2.14 6.02
CA SER A 113 0.46 2.28 5.11
C SER A 113 1.63 2.90 5.86
N ILE A 114 2.85 2.41 5.61
CA ILE A 114 4.07 2.80 6.32
C ILE A 114 5.14 3.30 5.35
N ASP A 115 5.78 4.41 5.71
CA ASP A 115 6.98 4.90 5.04
C ASP A 115 8.05 5.32 6.07
N ILE A 116 9.28 5.52 5.62
CA ILE A 116 10.44 5.77 6.50
C ILE A 116 11.10 7.09 6.12
N THR A 117 11.19 8.00 7.08
CA THR A 117 11.89 9.28 6.89
C THR A 117 13.37 9.06 6.54
N LYS A 118 14.03 10.05 5.96
CA LYS A 118 15.48 10.03 5.68
C LYS A 118 16.31 9.77 6.93
N GLN A 119 15.78 10.12 8.12
CA GLN A 119 16.40 9.85 9.42
C GLN A 119 16.16 8.41 9.91
N GLY A 120 15.31 7.65 9.22
CA GLY A 120 15.00 6.26 9.55
C GLY A 120 13.86 6.09 10.57
N HIS A 121 13.02 7.09 10.74
CA HIS A 121 11.86 7.05 11.62
C HIS A 121 10.63 6.58 10.83
N PRO A 122 9.92 5.53 11.28
CA PRO A 122 8.66 5.12 10.65
C PRO A 122 7.54 6.17 10.83
N VAL A 123 6.78 6.35 9.76
CA VAL A 123 5.54 7.14 9.74
C VAL A 123 4.43 6.24 9.20
N ILE A 124 3.30 6.16 9.89
CA ILE A 124 2.22 5.22 9.57
C ILE A 124 0.90 5.96 9.52
N GLY A 125 0.27 5.97 8.34
CA GLY A 125 -1.12 6.37 8.19
C GLY A 125 -2.04 5.18 8.46
N TYR A 126 -3.21 5.39 9.08
CA TYR A 126 -4.17 4.31 9.33
C TYR A 126 -5.58 4.82 9.64
N PHE A 127 -6.55 3.94 9.44
CA PHE A 127 -7.93 4.18 9.82
C PHE A 127 -8.21 3.69 11.25
N ASP A 128 -8.85 4.54 12.04
CA ASP A 128 -9.39 4.21 13.36
C ASP A 128 -10.90 3.94 13.23
N ASN A 129 -11.27 2.68 13.25
CA ASN A 129 -12.65 2.24 13.15
C ASN A 129 -13.49 2.56 14.41
N ASN A 130 -12.85 2.86 15.57
CA ASN A 130 -13.59 3.26 16.79
C ASN A 130 -14.24 4.63 16.61
N PHE A 131 -13.54 5.55 15.94
CA PHE A 131 -13.96 6.94 15.81
C PHE A 131 -14.22 7.33 14.34
N ASN A 132 -13.99 6.42 13.39
CA ASN A 132 -14.07 6.63 11.94
C ASN A 132 -13.13 7.73 11.42
N ASN A 133 -11.94 7.81 11.99
CA ASN A 133 -10.98 8.90 11.76
C ASN A 133 -9.75 8.42 11.01
N LEU A 134 -9.17 9.33 10.20
CA LEU A 134 -7.82 9.21 9.70
C LEU A 134 -6.82 9.57 10.81
N LYS A 135 -5.91 8.67 11.09
CA LYS A 135 -4.82 8.90 12.05
C LYS A 135 -3.45 8.75 11.40
N LEU A 136 -2.47 9.38 12.03
CA LEU A 136 -1.06 9.29 11.72
C LEU A 136 -0.28 8.94 12.99
N ALA A 137 0.58 7.93 12.92
CA ALA A 137 1.55 7.62 13.96
C ALA A 137 2.96 7.96 13.46
N ILE A 138 3.69 8.74 14.23
CA ILE A 138 5.07 9.15 13.93
C ILE A 138 5.98 8.57 15.00
N CYS A 139 6.89 7.68 14.63
CA CYS A 139 7.88 7.15 15.54
C CYS A 139 8.95 8.20 15.82
N GLU A 140 9.20 8.50 17.09
CA GLU A 140 10.21 9.49 17.49
C GLU A 140 11.64 8.93 17.47
N ASP A 141 11.78 7.61 17.30
CA ASP A 141 13.06 6.92 17.18
C ASP A 141 12.99 5.77 16.16
N THR A 142 14.15 5.31 15.72
CA THR A 142 14.25 4.21 14.75
C THR A 142 13.79 2.85 15.30
N ASP A 143 13.60 2.73 16.60
CA ASP A 143 13.14 1.51 17.26
C ASP A 143 11.62 1.51 17.45
N CYS A 144 11.00 2.68 17.21
CA CYS A 144 9.57 2.91 17.39
C CYS A 144 9.06 2.54 18.81
N TYR A 145 9.91 2.76 19.83
CA TYR A 145 9.50 2.62 21.23
C TYR A 145 8.59 3.75 21.67
N ARG A 146 8.75 4.91 21.07
CA ARG A 146 7.94 6.09 21.30
C ARG A 146 7.35 6.55 19.99
N SER A 147 6.06 6.83 20.02
CA SER A 147 5.34 7.38 18.88
C SER A 147 4.39 8.48 19.33
N VAL A 148 4.18 9.45 18.45
CA VAL A 148 3.14 10.47 18.59
C VAL A 148 1.99 10.07 17.68
N ILE A 149 0.78 10.06 18.24
CA ILE A 149 -0.45 9.77 17.50
C ILE A 149 -1.19 11.08 17.23
N LYS A 150 -1.55 11.30 15.97
CA LYS A 150 -2.32 12.45 15.51
C LYS A 150 -3.64 12.01 14.89
N HIS A 151 -4.72 12.72 15.22
CA HIS A 151 -5.97 12.66 14.47
C HIS A 151 -5.86 13.70 13.35
N VAL A 152 -5.79 13.25 12.10
CA VAL A 152 -5.51 14.14 10.97
C VAL A 152 -6.80 14.63 10.32
N ASP A 153 -7.75 13.73 10.05
CA ASP A 153 -9.10 14.09 9.61
C ASP A 153 -10.12 13.37 10.50
N THR A 154 -11.11 14.13 11.00
CA THR A 154 -12.11 13.62 11.96
C THR A 154 -13.56 13.97 11.53
N GLU A 155 -13.72 14.53 10.33
CA GLU A 155 -15.02 15.01 9.86
C GLU A 155 -15.75 13.92 9.09
N GLY A 156 -16.35 12.98 9.79
CA GLY A 156 -17.14 11.90 9.23
C GLY A 156 -16.42 10.54 9.26
N MET A 157 -16.69 9.67 8.30
CA MET A 157 -15.99 8.40 8.11
C MET A 157 -14.88 8.62 7.09
N VAL A 158 -13.68 8.86 7.56
CA VAL A 158 -12.51 9.31 6.79
C VAL A 158 -11.28 8.48 7.09
N GLY A 159 -10.50 8.13 6.06
CA GLY A 159 -9.26 7.35 6.20
C GLY A 159 -9.35 5.89 5.77
N GLU A 160 -10.48 5.42 5.22
CA GLU A 160 -10.54 4.08 4.61
C GLU A 160 -9.69 4.05 3.32
N TYR A 161 -9.12 2.87 3.00
CA TYR A 161 -8.34 2.61 1.77
C TYR A 161 -7.19 3.61 1.56
N LEU A 162 -6.58 4.06 2.64
CA LEU A 162 -5.51 5.04 2.55
C LEU A 162 -4.21 4.43 2.03
N ASP A 163 -3.44 5.29 1.39
CA ASP A 163 -2.02 5.07 1.15
C ASP A 163 -1.23 6.33 1.52
N LEU A 164 0.03 6.14 1.93
CA LEU A 164 0.91 7.17 2.44
C LEU A 164 2.24 7.13 1.71
N THR A 165 2.75 8.31 1.39
CA THR A 165 4.16 8.49 1.00
C THR A 165 4.73 9.70 1.72
N LEU A 166 6.05 9.76 1.85
CA LEU A 166 6.75 10.93 2.33
C LEU A 166 7.22 11.78 1.15
N ASP A 167 7.01 13.09 1.24
CA ASP A 167 7.48 14.04 0.24
C ASP A 167 8.99 13.90 0.00
N ASN A 168 9.39 13.75 -1.26
CA ASN A 168 10.78 13.48 -1.63
C ASN A 168 11.78 14.54 -1.17
N ASP A 169 11.36 15.78 -1.04
CA ASP A 169 12.23 16.89 -0.66
C ASP A 169 12.23 17.12 0.85
N THR A 170 11.05 17.10 1.45
CA THR A 170 10.82 17.59 2.82
C THR A 170 10.65 16.47 3.87
N ASP A 171 10.40 15.23 3.46
CA ASP A 171 10.00 14.11 4.34
C ASP A 171 8.64 14.29 5.04
N MET A 172 7.83 15.25 4.59
CA MET A 172 6.52 15.49 5.18
C MET A 172 5.49 14.48 4.66
N PRO A 173 4.56 14.01 5.51
CA PRO A 173 3.57 13.01 5.09
C PRO A 173 2.60 13.54 4.03
N ILE A 174 2.32 12.70 3.04
CA ILE A 174 1.27 12.88 2.04
C ILE A 174 0.36 11.66 2.12
N LEU A 175 -0.93 11.88 2.34
CA LEU A 175 -1.92 10.82 2.53
C LEU A 175 -3.04 10.96 1.50
N ALA A 176 -3.28 9.90 0.74
CA ALA A 176 -4.48 9.80 -0.10
C ALA A 176 -5.43 8.79 0.57
N TYR A 177 -6.72 9.13 0.68
CA TYR A 177 -7.67 8.31 1.42
C TYR A 177 -9.11 8.55 0.95
N GLN A 178 -10.00 7.66 1.34
CA GLN A 178 -11.42 7.81 1.09
C GLN A 178 -12.11 8.56 2.24
N ASP A 179 -12.86 9.60 1.87
CA ASP A 179 -13.93 10.17 2.67
C ASP A 179 -15.25 9.51 2.27
N ARG A 180 -15.68 8.55 3.06
CA ARG A 180 -16.87 7.75 2.79
C ARG A 180 -18.16 8.54 3.07
N THR A 181 -18.13 9.52 3.97
CA THR A 181 -19.27 10.36 4.29
C THR A 181 -19.66 11.23 3.11
N ASN A 182 -18.67 11.86 2.48
CA ASN A 182 -18.89 12.74 1.32
C ASN A 182 -18.71 12.02 -0.02
N MET A 183 -18.32 10.71 0.00
CA MET A 183 -18.07 9.92 -1.21
C MET A 183 -16.95 10.51 -2.08
N GLN A 184 -15.83 10.87 -1.45
CA GLN A 184 -14.71 11.55 -2.08
C GLN A 184 -13.42 10.77 -1.91
N VAL A 185 -12.52 10.90 -2.88
CA VAL A 185 -11.09 10.63 -2.70
C VAL A 185 -10.44 11.95 -2.32
N LYS A 186 -9.76 11.99 -1.18
CA LYS A 186 -9.10 13.18 -0.64
C LYS A 186 -7.59 12.98 -0.56
N LEU A 187 -6.88 14.10 -0.60
CA LEU A 187 -5.44 14.18 -0.37
C LEU A 187 -5.19 15.13 0.80
N ILE A 188 -4.33 14.73 1.71
CA ILE A 188 -3.73 15.60 2.72
C ILE A 188 -2.23 15.69 2.46
N ARG A 189 -1.71 16.91 2.46
CA ARG A 189 -0.29 17.21 2.42
C ARG A 189 0.10 17.94 3.69
N CYS A 190 0.89 17.30 4.53
CA CYS A 190 1.35 17.90 5.78
C CYS A 190 2.45 18.90 5.54
N SER A 191 2.41 20.02 6.25
CA SER A 191 3.45 21.06 6.22
C SER A 191 4.53 20.85 7.27
N ASP A 192 4.31 19.91 8.19
CA ASP A 192 5.25 19.45 9.21
C ASP A 192 5.11 17.93 9.44
N LEU A 193 6.14 17.32 10.02
CA LEU A 193 6.19 15.87 10.23
C LEU A 193 5.05 15.34 11.10
N TYR A 194 4.56 16.15 12.04
CA TYR A 194 3.48 15.77 12.94
C TYR A 194 2.10 16.06 12.36
N CYS A 195 2.05 16.67 11.16
CA CYS A 195 0.81 17.03 10.49
C CYS A 195 -0.11 17.93 11.35
N ASP A 196 0.49 18.81 12.18
CA ASP A 196 -0.24 19.81 12.92
C ASP A 196 -0.79 20.91 12.00
N ASN A 197 -0.09 21.12 10.86
CA ASN A 197 -0.52 21.97 9.78
C ASN A 197 -0.51 21.17 8.47
N TYR A 198 -1.59 21.24 7.72
CA TYR A 198 -1.72 20.55 6.44
C TYR A 198 -2.65 21.28 5.48
N GLU A 199 -2.53 20.96 4.21
CA GLU A 199 -3.50 21.32 3.18
C GLU A 199 -4.29 20.07 2.77
N SER A 200 -5.61 20.25 2.58
CA SER A 200 -6.51 19.17 2.16
C SER A 200 -7.14 19.53 0.81
N SER A 201 -7.19 18.56 -0.09
CA SER A 201 -7.82 18.72 -1.40
C SER A 201 -8.69 17.53 -1.76
N ILE A 202 -9.73 17.78 -2.55
CA ILE A 202 -10.60 16.76 -3.12
C ILE A 202 -10.00 16.34 -4.47
N ILE A 203 -9.64 15.07 -4.59
CA ILE A 203 -9.13 14.50 -5.83
C ILE A 203 -10.28 14.20 -6.78
N ASP A 204 -11.29 13.50 -6.29
CA ASP A 204 -12.48 13.15 -7.06
C ASP A 204 -13.69 13.09 -6.13
N ASP A 205 -14.80 13.72 -6.52
CA ASP A 205 -16.04 13.80 -5.73
C ASP A 205 -17.18 12.93 -6.27
N VAL A 206 -16.90 12.07 -7.26
CA VAL A 206 -17.87 11.15 -7.88
C VAL A 206 -17.77 9.71 -7.38
N ALA A 207 -16.81 9.41 -6.54
CA ALA A 207 -16.56 8.07 -6.03
C ALA A 207 -17.53 7.69 -4.91
N LYS A 208 -18.50 6.80 -5.16
CA LYS A 208 -19.38 6.22 -4.10
C LYS A 208 -18.63 5.41 -3.06
N ARG A 209 -17.54 4.77 -3.44
CA ARG A 209 -16.48 4.15 -2.67
C ARG A 209 -15.27 4.14 -3.57
N GLY A 210 -14.20 4.80 -3.22
CA GLY A 210 -12.91 4.57 -3.85
C GLY A 210 -12.33 3.34 -3.20
N GLY A 211 -12.22 2.21 -3.89
CA GLY A 211 -11.46 1.06 -3.39
C GLY A 211 -9.98 1.40 -3.30
N ASP A 212 -9.16 0.42 -2.94
CA ASP A 212 -7.72 0.62 -2.69
C ASP A 212 -7.13 1.79 -3.46
N ILE A 213 -6.56 2.70 -2.70
CA ILE A 213 -5.85 3.86 -3.23
C ILE A 213 -4.38 3.52 -3.21
N SER A 214 -3.65 3.90 -4.26
CA SER A 214 -2.20 3.85 -4.25
C SER A 214 -1.64 5.18 -4.70
N ILE A 215 -0.66 5.70 -3.94
CA ILE A 215 -0.01 6.99 -4.19
C ILE A 215 1.47 6.80 -4.50
N PHE A 216 1.98 7.58 -5.43
CA PHE A 216 3.40 7.64 -5.76
C PHE A 216 3.80 9.07 -6.09
N GLN A 217 4.93 9.52 -5.56
CA GLN A 217 5.55 10.78 -5.95
C GLN A 217 6.80 10.49 -6.77
N ASP A 218 6.87 11.02 -7.99
CA ASP A 218 8.06 10.89 -8.83
C ASP A 218 9.17 11.87 -8.44
N THR A 219 10.32 11.75 -9.09
CA THR A 219 11.48 12.63 -8.87
C THR A 219 11.27 14.07 -9.30
N SER A 220 10.19 14.36 -10.03
CA SER A 220 9.76 15.71 -10.44
C SER A 220 8.72 16.30 -9.48
N ASN A 221 8.44 15.61 -8.37
CA ASN A 221 7.40 15.93 -7.39
C ASN A 221 5.96 15.85 -7.95
N THR A 222 5.76 15.22 -9.10
CA THR A 222 4.42 14.91 -9.60
C THR A 222 3.82 13.78 -8.75
N LEU A 223 2.59 13.98 -8.25
CA LEU A 223 1.86 12.95 -7.55
C LEU A 223 0.95 12.18 -8.52
N TYR A 224 0.99 10.87 -8.39
CA TYR A 224 0.12 9.94 -9.09
C TYR A 224 -0.71 9.21 -8.05
N ILE A 225 -2.04 9.16 -8.27
CA ILE A 225 -2.97 8.52 -7.34
C ILE A 225 -3.89 7.62 -8.16
N SER A 226 -3.79 6.31 -7.98
CA SER A 226 -4.70 5.36 -8.59
C SER A 226 -5.78 4.92 -7.60
N TYR A 227 -7.01 4.76 -8.07
CA TYR A 227 -8.15 4.37 -7.26
C TYR A 227 -9.29 3.79 -8.11
N TYR A 228 -10.14 3.00 -7.49
CA TYR A 228 -11.35 2.51 -8.13
C TYR A 228 -12.54 3.43 -7.87
N ASP A 229 -13.23 3.82 -8.93
CA ASP A 229 -14.53 4.46 -8.87
C ASP A 229 -15.63 3.42 -9.03
N PHE A 230 -16.22 2.99 -7.92
CA PHE A 230 -17.28 1.98 -7.91
C PHE A 230 -18.62 2.47 -8.47
N ASN A 231 -18.82 3.77 -8.65
CA ASN A 231 -20.01 4.31 -9.31
C ASN A 231 -19.99 4.11 -10.81
N LEU A 232 -18.83 4.43 -11.37
CA LEU A 232 -18.62 4.38 -12.80
C LEU A 232 -18.03 3.04 -13.24
N ASN A 233 -17.60 2.19 -12.29
CA ASN A 233 -16.87 0.93 -12.52
C ASN A 233 -15.59 1.15 -13.33
N TYR A 234 -14.77 2.11 -12.93
CA TYR A 234 -13.47 2.39 -13.55
C TYR A 234 -12.33 2.37 -12.54
N LEU A 235 -11.21 1.78 -12.93
CA LEU A 235 -9.91 2.13 -12.37
C LEU A 235 -9.54 3.51 -12.94
N LYS A 236 -9.22 4.45 -12.07
CA LYS A 236 -8.85 5.82 -12.42
C LYS A 236 -7.43 6.14 -11.98
N LEU A 237 -6.83 7.11 -12.63
CA LEU A 237 -5.56 7.72 -12.28
C LEU A 237 -5.74 9.23 -12.19
N ALA A 238 -5.38 9.81 -11.08
CA ALA A 238 -5.20 11.26 -10.95
C ALA A 238 -3.70 11.58 -11.04
N ILE A 239 -3.35 12.58 -11.85
CA ILE A 239 -1.99 13.09 -12.01
C ILE A 239 -2.00 14.55 -11.57
N CYS A 240 -1.22 14.87 -10.55
CA CYS A 240 -1.16 16.18 -9.92
C CYS A 240 0.21 16.80 -10.17
N LYS A 241 0.26 17.83 -11.01
CA LYS A 241 1.51 18.57 -11.33
C LYS A 241 1.76 19.74 -10.38
N ASP A 242 0.77 20.10 -9.56
CA ASP A 242 0.94 21.05 -8.46
C ASP A 242 0.96 20.32 -7.11
N SER A 243 1.62 20.94 -6.14
CA SER A 243 1.85 20.33 -4.83
C SER A 243 0.57 19.94 -4.09
N ASN A 244 -0.55 20.63 -4.35
CA ASN A 244 -1.79 20.47 -3.60
C ASN A 244 -2.87 19.75 -4.40
N CYS A 245 -2.56 19.37 -5.65
CA CYS A 245 -3.50 18.68 -6.53
C CYS A 245 -4.85 19.43 -6.72
N ASN A 246 -4.81 20.74 -6.74
CA ASN A 246 -6.03 21.58 -6.83
C ASN A 246 -6.28 22.07 -8.26
N GLU A 247 -5.30 22.75 -8.88
CA GLU A 247 -5.52 23.47 -10.13
C GLU A 247 -5.04 22.69 -11.36
N ASN A 248 -3.94 21.94 -11.25
CA ASN A 248 -3.32 21.22 -12.35
C ASN A 248 -3.43 19.70 -12.21
N LYS A 249 -4.63 19.20 -11.87
CA LYS A 249 -4.89 17.77 -11.86
C LYS A 249 -5.57 17.30 -13.11
N THR A 250 -5.16 16.14 -13.60
CA THR A 250 -5.81 15.41 -14.68
C THR A 250 -6.34 14.10 -14.13
N ILE A 251 -7.62 13.80 -14.36
CA ILE A 251 -8.23 12.51 -13.97
C ILE A 251 -8.52 11.71 -15.23
N ILE A 252 -7.99 10.49 -15.27
CA ILE A 252 -8.05 9.60 -16.41
C ILE A 252 -8.79 8.32 -16.02
N LYS A 253 -9.75 7.91 -16.85
CA LYS A 253 -10.36 6.58 -16.77
C LYS A 253 -9.47 5.59 -17.50
N LEU A 254 -8.89 4.66 -16.76
CA LEU A 254 -7.94 3.70 -17.31
C LEU A 254 -8.63 2.50 -17.92
N ILE A 255 -9.39 1.77 -17.13
CA ILE A 255 -10.05 0.51 -17.50
C ILE A 255 -11.45 0.47 -16.90
N GLU A 256 -12.41 -0.01 -17.68
CA GLU A 256 -13.72 -0.39 -17.15
C GLU A 256 -13.59 -1.68 -16.32
N ALA A 257 -13.71 -1.55 -15.01
CA ALA A 257 -13.66 -2.67 -14.07
C ALA A 257 -15.08 -3.00 -13.62
N LYS A 258 -15.74 -3.99 -14.23
CA LYS A 258 -17.06 -4.45 -13.75
C LYS A 258 -16.90 -5.16 -12.42
N ILE A 259 -17.29 -4.49 -11.35
CA ILE A 259 -17.25 -5.05 -10.01
C ILE A 259 -18.60 -5.72 -9.73
N LEU A 260 -18.54 -6.98 -9.28
CA LEU A 260 -19.76 -7.70 -8.89
C LEU A 260 -20.37 -7.06 -7.65
N PRO A 261 -21.72 -6.89 -7.60
CA PRO A 261 -22.39 -6.34 -6.42
C PRO A 261 -22.05 -7.16 -5.16
N GLY A 262 -21.55 -6.47 -4.13
CA GLY A 262 -21.25 -7.07 -2.82
C GLY A 262 -19.79 -7.51 -2.61
N ILE A 263 -18.91 -7.40 -3.61
CA ILE A 263 -17.47 -7.62 -3.45
C ILE A 263 -16.79 -6.25 -3.45
N PHE A 264 -16.25 -5.85 -2.29
CA PHE A 264 -15.76 -4.49 -2.02
C PHE A 264 -14.24 -4.38 -2.06
N TYR A 265 -13.53 -5.34 -2.67
CA TYR A 265 -12.08 -5.37 -2.68
C TYR A 265 -11.58 -5.29 -4.12
N SER A 266 -11.01 -4.17 -4.43
CA SER A 266 -10.24 -3.96 -5.65
C SER A 266 -8.85 -3.56 -5.24
N TRP A 267 -7.88 -4.38 -5.56
CA TRP A 267 -6.49 -4.14 -5.22
C TRP A 267 -5.79 -3.55 -6.43
N ASN A 268 -5.15 -2.42 -6.21
CA ASN A 268 -4.25 -1.83 -7.17
C ASN A 268 -2.97 -1.40 -6.45
N SER A 269 -1.88 -1.34 -7.18
CA SER A 269 -0.63 -0.77 -6.74
C SER A 269 -0.03 0.02 -7.90
N LEU A 270 0.51 1.17 -7.61
CA LEU A 270 1.03 2.11 -8.58
C LEU A 270 2.51 2.34 -8.36
N ILE A 271 3.27 2.33 -9.44
CA ILE A 271 4.66 2.78 -9.48
C ILE A 271 4.91 3.65 -10.72
N VAL A 272 5.93 4.49 -10.66
CA VAL A 272 6.51 5.14 -11.83
C VAL A 272 7.91 4.55 -12.03
N ASN A 273 8.18 4.01 -13.23
CA ASN A 273 9.46 3.40 -13.51
C ASN A 273 10.55 4.44 -13.80
N ASN A 274 11.81 4.01 -13.92
CA ASN A 274 12.95 4.89 -14.17
C ASN A 274 12.88 5.67 -15.50
N SER A 275 11.98 5.30 -16.41
CA SER A 275 11.72 6.02 -17.67
C SER A 275 10.60 7.05 -17.55
N GLY A 276 9.99 7.19 -16.37
CA GLY A 276 8.86 8.09 -16.12
C GLY A 276 7.50 7.51 -16.51
N ASN A 277 7.41 6.24 -16.90
CA ASN A 277 6.16 5.61 -17.25
C ASN A 277 5.42 5.10 -16.01
N VAL A 278 4.11 5.31 -15.99
CA VAL A 278 3.23 4.84 -14.93
C VAL A 278 2.81 3.39 -15.17
N LEU A 279 2.92 2.57 -14.13
CA LEU A 279 2.41 1.20 -14.12
C LEU A 279 1.42 1.03 -12.98
N ILE A 280 0.25 0.45 -13.26
CA ILE A 280 -0.78 0.21 -12.25
C ILE A 280 -1.24 -1.23 -12.37
N SER A 281 -1.04 -2.02 -11.31
CA SER A 281 -1.57 -3.37 -11.25
C SER A 281 -3.08 -3.35 -11.02
N PHE A 282 -3.78 -4.34 -11.56
CA PHE A 282 -5.21 -4.49 -11.35
C PHE A 282 -5.64 -5.97 -11.44
N TYR A 283 -6.71 -6.27 -10.74
CA TYR A 283 -7.40 -7.55 -10.85
C TYR A 283 -8.72 -7.36 -11.60
N ASP A 284 -8.88 -8.05 -12.73
CA ASP A 284 -10.14 -8.05 -13.48
C ASP A 284 -11.05 -9.19 -12.97
N MET A 285 -12.08 -8.82 -12.26
CA MET A 285 -13.06 -9.76 -11.69
C MET A 285 -13.91 -10.48 -12.73
N ASN A 286 -14.02 -9.97 -13.97
CA ASN A 286 -14.80 -10.62 -15.03
C ASN A 286 -14.04 -11.80 -15.64
N THR A 287 -12.76 -11.61 -15.90
CA THR A 287 -11.89 -12.59 -16.52
C THR A 287 -11.08 -13.39 -15.51
N ASN A 288 -11.06 -12.96 -14.23
CA ASN A 288 -10.17 -13.43 -13.16
C ASN A 288 -8.68 -13.32 -13.54
N ASN A 289 -8.33 -12.36 -14.38
CA ASN A 289 -6.97 -12.11 -14.81
C ASN A 289 -6.30 -11.06 -13.94
N PHE A 290 -5.00 -11.24 -13.77
CA PHE A 290 -4.13 -10.24 -13.18
C PHE A 290 -3.33 -9.55 -14.26
N GLY A 291 -3.33 -8.22 -14.25
CA GLY A 291 -2.68 -7.41 -15.27
C GLY A 291 -2.11 -6.11 -14.76
N ILE A 292 -1.45 -5.41 -15.67
CA ILE A 292 -0.90 -4.08 -15.48
C ILE A 292 -1.44 -3.17 -16.58
N VAL A 293 -1.84 -1.95 -16.21
CA VAL A 293 -1.94 -0.83 -17.15
C VAL A 293 -0.56 -0.20 -17.22
N TYR A 294 0.02 -0.13 -18.40
CA TYR A 294 1.24 0.59 -18.70
C TYR A 294 0.91 1.84 -19.49
N CYS A 295 1.32 3.00 -19.00
CA CYS A 295 1.13 4.29 -19.67
C CYS A 295 2.38 4.62 -20.50
N ASP A 296 2.22 4.78 -21.82
CA ASP A 296 3.32 5.13 -22.72
C ASP A 296 3.61 6.64 -22.76
N ASP A 297 2.71 7.47 -22.21
CA ASP A 297 2.85 8.93 -22.13
C ASP A 297 2.59 9.47 -20.70
N GLU A 298 3.00 10.71 -20.45
CA GLU A 298 2.91 11.38 -19.13
C GLU A 298 1.48 11.61 -18.65
N VAL A 299 0.48 11.53 -19.52
CA VAL A 299 -0.94 11.77 -19.23
C VAL A 299 -1.78 10.50 -19.34
N CYS A 300 -1.14 9.35 -19.65
CA CYS A 300 -1.78 8.06 -19.78
C CYS A 300 -2.98 8.00 -20.76
N GLU A 301 -2.92 8.81 -21.83
CA GLU A 301 -3.86 8.69 -22.95
C GLU A 301 -3.50 7.48 -23.81
N ASP A 302 -2.20 7.28 -24.08
CA ASP A 302 -1.70 6.09 -24.73
C ASP A 302 -1.29 5.06 -23.69
N LYS A 303 -1.97 3.91 -23.68
CA LYS A 303 -1.78 2.88 -22.66
C LYS A 303 -1.96 1.47 -23.22
N GLU A 304 -1.20 0.56 -22.67
CA GLU A 304 -1.22 -0.86 -22.96
C GLU A 304 -1.73 -1.66 -21.74
N ILE A 305 -2.53 -2.69 -21.98
CA ILE A 305 -2.95 -3.63 -20.93
C ILE A 305 -2.16 -4.92 -21.09
N ILE A 306 -1.34 -5.19 -20.08
CA ILE A 306 -0.43 -6.33 -20.05
C ILE A 306 -0.97 -7.35 -19.06
N ASN A 307 -1.17 -8.58 -19.51
CA ASN A 307 -1.62 -9.66 -18.63
C ASN A 307 -0.40 -10.37 -18.02
N ILE A 308 -0.32 -10.36 -16.70
CA ILE A 308 0.77 -10.98 -15.95
C ILE A 308 0.49 -12.46 -15.70
N ASP A 309 -0.73 -12.78 -15.27
CA ASP A 309 -1.13 -14.17 -15.00
C ASP A 309 -2.62 -14.37 -15.36
N LYS A 310 -2.94 -15.51 -16.01
CA LYS A 310 -4.27 -15.82 -16.54
C LYS A 310 -4.86 -17.13 -16.00
N ILE A 311 -4.17 -17.82 -15.09
CA ILE A 311 -4.54 -19.18 -14.68
C ILE A 311 -5.12 -19.18 -13.26
N GLY A 312 -6.40 -18.96 -13.13
CA GLY A 312 -7.13 -19.03 -11.87
C GLY A 312 -7.69 -17.68 -11.41
N LYS A 313 -8.05 -17.54 -10.14
CA LYS A 313 -8.41 -16.27 -9.50
C LYS A 313 -7.15 -15.66 -8.88
N ILE A 314 -6.45 -14.83 -9.64
CA ILE A 314 -5.07 -14.42 -9.36
C ILE A 314 -4.96 -12.91 -9.36
N GLY A 315 -4.11 -12.36 -8.47
CA GLY A 315 -3.76 -10.95 -8.47
C GLY A 315 -4.48 -10.10 -7.44
N THR A 316 -5.18 -10.72 -6.52
CA THR A 316 -5.70 -9.98 -5.35
C THR A 316 -4.56 -9.62 -4.41
N TYR A 317 -4.67 -8.47 -3.72
CA TYR A 317 -3.63 -7.94 -2.83
C TYR A 317 -2.28 -7.74 -3.55
N ALA A 318 -2.29 -7.25 -4.79
CA ALA A 318 -1.06 -7.00 -5.51
C ALA A 318 -0.32 -5.80 -4.94
N SER A 319 0.99 -5.93 -4.78
CA SER A 319 1.89 -4.85 -4.40
C SER A 319 3.09 -4.84 -5.34
N MET A 320 3.49 -3.66 -5.83
CA MET A 320 4.56 -3.48 -6.81
C MET A 320 5.67 -2.61 -6.25
N ILE A 321 6.90 -2.90 -6.66
CA ILE A 321 8.07 -2.08 -6.38
C ILE A 321 9.05 -2.14 -7.56
N SER A 322 9.78 -1.05 -7.80
CA SER A 322 10.91 -1.02 -8.73
C SER A 322 12.23 -0.82 -7.99
N ASP A 323 13.29 -1.45 -8.48
CA ASP A 323 14.63 -1.19 -7.97
C ASP A 323 15.33 -0.05 -8.74
N SER A 324 16.49 0.38 -8.25
CA SER A 324 17.30 1.44 -8.87
C SER A 324 17.77 1.13 -10.30
N ASN A 325 17.72 -0.12 -10.72
CA ASN A 325 18.04 -0.56 -12.09
C ASN A 325 16.80 -0.60 -13.00
N GLY A 326 15.62 -0.24 -12.49
CA GLY A 326 14.36 -0.27 -13.20
C GLY A 326 13.71 -1.66 -13.30
N ARG A 327 14.19 -2.66 -12.54
CA ARG A 327 13.54 -3.97 -12.48
C ARG A 327 12.29 -3.87 -11.60
N ILE A 328 11.19 -4.41 -12.07
CA ILE A 328 9.89 -4.35 -11.42
C ILE A 328 9.59 -5.72 -10.81
N PHE A 329 9.17 -5.70 -9.55
CA PHE A 329 8.74 -6.88 -8.80
C PHE A 329 7.29 -6.69 -8.34
N ILE A 330 6.54 -7.78 -8.40
CA ILE A 330 5.13 -7.78 -8.04
C ILE A 330 4.85 -8.98 -7.14
N SER A 331 4.38 -8.74 -5.93
CA SER A 331 3.80 -9.79 -5.10
C SER A 331 2.29 -9.79 -5.24
N TYR A 332 1.67 -10.97 -5.26
CA TYR A 332 0.21 -11.10 -5.38
C TYR A 332 -0.28 -12.45 -4.83
N TYR A 333 -1.56 -12.50 -4.52
CA TYR A 333 -2.20 -13.70 -4.00
C TYR A 333 -2.91 -14.48 -5.10
N ASP A 334 -2.64 -15.79 -5.18
CA ASP A 334 -3.37 -16.77 -6.00
C ASP A 334 -4.44 -17.43 -5.12
N SER A 335 -5.67 -16.94 -5.19
CA SER A 335 -6.77 -17.46 -4.37
C SER A 335 -7.24 -18.86 -4.82
N SER A 336 -6.92 -19.28 -6.04
CA SER A 336 -7.24 -20.62 -6.53
C SER A 336 -6.38 -21.71 -5.88
N ARG A 337 -5.13 -21.35 -5.55
CA ARG A 337 -4.14 -22.26 -4.93
C ARG A 337 -3.87 -21.92 -3.47
N GLY A 338 -4.36 -20.78 -2.98
CA GLY A 338 -4.06 -20.27 -1.64
C GLY A 338 -2.60 -19.96 -1.44
N SER A 339 -1.93 -19.37 -2.42
CA SER A 339 -0.47 -19.17 -2.38
C SER A 339 -0.07 -17.74 -2.70
N LEU A 340 1.01 -17.26 -2.03
CA LEU A 340 1.75 -16.08 -2.41
C LEU A 340 2.54 -16.36 -3.67
N LYS A 341 2.49 -15.44 -4.63
CA LYS A 341 3.29 -15.44 -5.84
C LYS A 341 4.12 -14.17 -5.95
N VAL A 342 5.23 -14.27 -6.65
CA VAL A 342 6.08 -13.15 -7.04
C VAL A 342 6.32 -13.23 -8.55
N ALA A 343 6.16 -12.12 -9.24
CA ALA A 343 6.58 -11.94 -10.62
C ALA A 343 7.71 -10.93 -10.67
N GLN A 344 8.71 -11.20 -11.48
CA GLN A 344 9.72 -10.24 -11.89
C GLN A 344 9.48 -9.91 -13.36
N CYS A 345 9.40 -8.63 -13.69
CA CYS A 345 9.26 -8.20 -15.06
C CYS A 345 10.59 -8.29 -15.80
N GLU A 346 10.59 -8.85 -17.00
CA GLU A 346 11.80 -8.99 -17.81
C GLU A 346 12.26 -7.64 -18.40
N ASN A 347 11.35 -6.67 -18.49
CA ASN A 347 11.61 -5.33 -19.00
C ASN A 347 10.74 -4.28 -18.30
N ASN A 348 10.95 -3.01 -18.64
CA ASN A 348 10.25 -1.86 -18.04
C ASN A 348 8.74 -1.82 -18.30
N LYS A 349 8.24 -2.64 -19.24
CA LYS A 349 6.80 -2.76 -19.57
C LYS A 349 6.13 -3.93 -18.88
N CYS A 350 6.86 -4.90 -18.38
CA CYS A 350 6.33 -6.17 -17.87
C CYS A 350 5.65 -7.07 -18.93
N ASN A 351 6.07 -6.99 -20.19
CA ASN A 351 5.56 -7.83 -21.29
C ASN A 351 6.56 -8.90 -21.72
#